data_4dad3dbf563540aa911d56730b873286
#
_entry.id   4dad3dbf563540aa911d56730b873286
#
_cell.length_a   1.000
_cell.length_b   1.000
_cell.length_c   1.000
_cell.angle_alpha   90.00
_cell.angle_beta   90.00
_cell.angle_gamma   90.00
#
_symmetry.space_group_name_H-M   'P 1'
#
loop_
_entity.id
_entity.type
_entity.pdbx_description
1 polymer ?
#
loop_
_entity_poly.entity_id
_entity_poly.type
_entity_poly.pdbx_seq_one_letter_code
_entity_poly.pdbx_strand_id
1 'polypeptide(L)'
;MKKLSTLFLFLALQFSLQAGEVTRTGLQQVRPAFPISHGHLYAQIPMRFFFQDQILELAPDLLTGETYWDIQGGLGLFYGLNDHVDFSLHQIVYQDNHKPGTGYNLPDDLFLRARVANFGDPASPLRYGGMIEVRLPIAEYHNLPLEPFSAGRVGWGLTLLASRLGDPDDPGAGLLLNANLGFFFHNDHDLVLTTAPDDTLSAAHNSSELTFGCSVSRSLGAVDLQAELYGRAFLRKPAATAYTRESFVYFSPGISYTLPSTIQFHFTTDLRLSGDADQTRYWHARADALPWKTLPNLPGWRINLGLTVPLIPFPRLSRPESAAAADEYSRQELEQELTKRMAGERKKAEETEANLVRIRAERERISAILERLRATLERSGGQPADSTAAPLTEPGP
;
A
#
# COMPACT_ATOMS: atom_id res chain seq x y z
N MET A 1 2.21 35.91 -3.80
CA MET A 1 2.53 34.46 -3.75
C MET A 1 3.27 34.01 -2.48
N LYS A 2 4.16 34.76 -1.87
CA LYS A 2 4.89 34.38 -0.62
C LYS A 2 4.01 34.23 0.65
N LYS A 3 2.86 34.91 0.73
CA LYS A 3 1.95 34.84 1.90
C LYS A 3 1.05 33.60 1.90
N LEU A 4 0.80 32.98 0.74
CA LEU A 4 0.01 31.75 0.65
C LEU A 4 0.82 30.51 1.08
N SER A 5 2.13 30.51 0.77
CA SER A 5 3.03 29.42 1.17
C SER A 5 3.23 29.35 2.69
N THR A 6 3.24 30.51 3.37
CA THR A 6 3.39 30.57 4.84
C THR A 6 2.12 30.12 5.56
N LEU A 7 0.94 30.39 5.00
CA LEU A 7 -0.34 29.91 5.54
C LEU A 7 -0.48 28.39 5.41
N PHE A 8 -0.03 27.81 4.28
CA PHE A 8 -0.01 26.36 4.10
C PHE A 8 0.98 25.66 5.04
N LEU A 9 2.15 26.28 5.30
CA LEU A 9 3.14 25.73 6.24
C LEU A 9 2.64 25.81 7.70
N PHE A 10 1.91 26.86 8.07
CA PHE A 10 1.35 27.03 9.42
C PHE A 10 0.15 26.10 9.66
N LEU A 11 -0.68 25.84 8.65
CA LEU A 11 -1.76 24.83 8.74
C LEU A 11 -1.21 23.39 8.85
N ALA A 12 -0.07 23.11 8.24
CA ALA A 12 0.58 21.79 8.33
C ALA A 12 1.25 21.53 9.70
N LEU A 13 1.60 22.57 10.46
CA LEU A 13 2.31 22.46 11.74
C LEU A 13 1.39 22.34 12.98
N GLN A 14 0.09 22.55 12.84
CA GLN A 14 -0.85 22.53 13.98
C GLN A 14 -1.64 21.22 14.16
N PHE A 15 -1.44 20.20 13.28
CA PHE A 15 -2.20 18.95 13.32
C PHE A 15 -1.37 17.70 13.67
N SER A 16 -0.38 17.83 14.53
CA SER A 16 0.44 16.69 14.98
C SER A 16 -0.10 15.97 16.22
N LEU A 17 -1.40 15.96 16.45
CA LEU A 17 -1.97 15.23 17.60
C LEU A 17 -3.21 14.45 17.15
N GLN A 18 -3.08 13.13 17.18
CA GLN A 18 -4.09 12.08 16.96
C GLN A 18 -4.28 11.51 15.54
N ALA A 19 -3.23 11.35 14.75
CA ALA A 19 -3.26 10.42 13.62
C ALA A 19 -2.90 8.96 14.03
N GLY A 20 -3.00 8.64 15.31
CA GLY A 20 -2.76 7.28 15.81
C GLY A 20 -4.04 6.45 15.72
N GLU A 21 -4.19 5.57 14.75
CA GLU A 21 -5.19 4.50 14.59
C GLU A 21 -6.07 4.54 13.34
N VAL A 22 -5.95 5.51 12.45
CA VAL A 22 -6.59 5.35 11.15
C VAL A 22 -5.89 4.17 10.47
N THR A 23 -6.65 3.12 10.27
CA THR A 23 -6.20 1.93 9.55
C THR A 23 -5.44 2.38 8.31
N ARG A 24 -4.15 2.03 8.19
CA ARG A 24 -3.34 2.24 6.99
C ARG A 24 -3.88 1.38 5.84
N THR A 25 -5.16 1.57 5.53
CA THR A 25 -5.93 0.83 4.54
C THR A 25 -5.76 1.38 3.13
N GLY A 26 -4.87 2.34 2.94
CA GLY A 26 -4.50 2.84 1.61
C GLY A 26 -3.88 1.79 0.70
N LEU A 27 -3.33 0.72 1.29
CA LEU A 27 -2.85 -0.45 0.56
C LEU A 27 -4.04 -1.20 -0.04
N GLN A 28 -4.03 -1.37 -1.34
CA GLN A 28 -5.16 -1.97 -2.07
C GLN A 28 -5.05 -3.49 -2.17
N GLN A 29 -3.84 -4.00 -2.39
CA GLN A 29 -3.58 -5.41 -2.67
C GLN A 29 -2.87 -6.12 -1.51
N VAL A 30 -1.92 -5.45 -0.86
CA VAL A 30 -1.14 -6.03 0.24
C VAL A 30 -1.79 -5.69 1.58
N ARG A 31 -2.12 -6.70 2.37
CA ARG A 31 -2.80 -6.54 3.66
C ARG A 31 -1.81 -6.59 4.80
N PRO A 32 -1.91 -5.72 5.80
CA PRO A 32 -1.09 -5.80 7.00
C PRO A 32 -1.50 -6.98 7.90
N ALA A 33 -0.54 -7.48 8.68
CA ALA A 33 -0.77 -8.54 9.66
C ALA A 33 -1.27 -8.00 11.01
N PHE A 34 -2.08 -6.96 11.01
CA PHE A 34 -2.82 -6.47 12.16
C PHE A 34 -4.22 -6.07 11.72
N PRO A 35 -5.23 -6.38 12.55
CA PRO A 35 -6.62 -6.14 12.22
C PRO A 35 -6.98 -4.66 12.40
N ILE A 36 -8.18 -4.34 12.00
CA ILE A 36 -8.83 -3.08 12.30
C ILE A 36 -9.10 -3.00 13.80
N SER A 37 -8.96 -1.83 14.37
CA SER A 37 -9.20 -1.59 15.81
C SER A 37 -10.59 -2.08 16.23
N HIS A 38 -10.63 -2.68 17.43
CA HIS A 38 -11.86 -3.24 17.99
C HIS A 38 -13.03 -2.26 17.98
N GLY A 39 -14.18 -2.71 17.46
CA GLY A 39 -15.42 -1.95 17.43
C GLY A 39 -15.47 -0.84 16.38
N HIS A 40 -14.45 -0.70 15.53
CA HIS A 40 -14.44 0.26 14.45
C HIS A 40 -15.07 -0.32 13.18
N LEU A 41 -15.86 0.49 12.49
CA LEU A 41 -16.43 0.17 11.18
C LEU A 41 -16.05 1.26 10.18
N TYR A 42 -15.45 0.86 9.07
CA TYR A 42 -15.07 1.73 7.99
C TYR A 42 -15.79 1.35 6.70
N ALA A 43 -16.18 2.37 5.91
CA ALA A 43 -16.53 2.20 4.52
C ALA A 43 -15.37 2.63 3.64
N GLN A 44 -15.11 1.87 2.58
CA GLN A 44 -14.14 2.21 1.54
C GLN A 44 -14.84 2.22 0.19
N ILE A 45 -14.61 3.26 -0.60
CA ILE A 45 -15.14 3.44 -1.95
C ILE A 45 -13.96 3.47 -2.91
N PRO A 46 -13.50 2.32 -3.41
CA PRO A 46 -12.46 2.26 -4.41
C PRO A 46 -13.04 2.51 -5.81
N MET A 47 -12.28 3.20 -6.64
CA MET A 47 -12.53 3.37 -8.06
C MET A 47 -11.25 3.05 -8.83
N ARG A 48 -11.37 2.39 -9.97
CA ARG A 48 -10.26 2.00 -10.82
C ARG A 48 -10.54 2.39 -12.27
N PHE A 49 -9.52 2.89 -12.96
CA PHE A 49 -9.63 3.40 -14.32
C PHE A 49 -8.44 2.96 -15.16
N PHE A 50 -8.75 2.52 -16.38
CA PHE A 50 -7.79 2.28 -17.42
C PHE A 50 -8.39 2.72 -18.76
N PHE A 51 -7.59 3.35 -19.61
CA PHE A 51 -7.94 3.71 -20.99
C PHE A 51 -6.72 3.55 -21.86
N GLN A 52 -6.93 3.03 -23.07
CA GLN A 52 -5.88 2.90 -24.08
C GLN A 52 -6.48 3.01 -25.46
N ASP A 53 -5.98 3.95 -26.25
CA ASP A 53 -6.27 4.04 -27.67
C ASP A 53 -5.26 3.21 -28.46
N GLN A 54 -5.74 2.48 -29.45
CA GLN A 54 -4.92 1.69 -30.36
C GLN A 54 -5.41 1.87 -31.80
N ILE A 55 -4.46 2.01 -32.71
CA ILE A 55 -4.76 1.97 -34.15
C ILE A 55 -4.62 0.53 -34.61
N LEU A 56 -5.68 -0.01 -35.17
CA LEU A 56 -5.74 -1.37 -35.67
C LEU A 56 -5.77 -1.35 -37.18
N GLU A 57 -4.98 -2.21 -37.82
CA GLU A 57 -5.03 -2.49 -39.24
C GLU A 57 -5.97 -3.68 -39.45
N LEU A 58 -7.19 -3.41 -39.92
CA LEU A 58 -8.19 -4.45 -40.21
C LEU A 58 -7.96 -5.12 -41.54
N ALA A 59 -7.34 -4.41 -42.49
CA ALA A 59 -6.93 -4.90 -43.78
C ALA A 59 -5.81 -3.98 -44.33
N PRO A 60 -5.05 -4.36 -45.36
CA PRO A 60 -4.13 -3.47 -46.02
C PRO A 60 -4.81 -2.13 -46.34
N ASP A 61 -4.28 -1.03 -45.84
CA ASP A 61 -4.79 0.34 -45.99
C ASP A 61 -6.09 0.67 -45.27
N LEU A 62 -6.64 -0.23 -44.43
CA LEU A 62 -7.80 0.02 -43.59
C LEU A 62 -7.40 0.12 -42.13
N LEU A 63 -7.13 1.35 -41.68
CA LEU A 63 -6.84 1.65 -40.27
C LEU A 63 -8.13 2.05 -39.55
N THR A 64 -8.32 1.53 -38.35
CA THR A 64 -9.38 1.98 -37.45
C THR A 64 -8.80 2.28 -36.08
N GLY A 65 -9.36 3.28 -35.42
CA GLY A 65 -9.06 3.58 -34.01
C GLY A 65 -10.01 2.80 -33.12
N GLU A 66 -9.46 2.15 -32.10
CA GLU A 66 -10.23 1.48 -31.07
C GLU A 66 -9.79 1.96 -29.70
N THR A 67 -10.75 2.22 -28.80
CA THR A 67 -10.47 2.61 -27.42
C THR A 67 -10.80 1.45 -26.49
N TYR A 68 -9.83 1.02 -25.72
CA TYR A 68 -9.98 0.01 -24.68
C TYR A 68 -10.14 0.70 -23.33
N TRP A 69 -11.03 0.20 -22.49
CA TRP A 69 -11.24 0.73 -21.15
C TRP A 69 -11.55 -0.37 -20.14
N ASP A 70 -11.25 -0.08 -18.88
CA ASP A 70 -11.65 -0.83 -17.70
C ASP A 70 -11.98 0.18 -16.60
N ILE A 71 -13.25 0.24 -16.20
CA ILE A 71 -13.76 1.14 -15.17
C ILE A 71 -14.47 0.31 -14.13
N GLN A 72 -14.02 0.42 -12.88
CA GLN A 72 -14.65 -0.24 -11.75
C GLN A 72 -14.92 0.75 -10.63
N GLY A 73 -16.05 0.57 -9.96
CA GLY A 73 -16.40 1.23 -8.70
C GLY A 73 -16.84 0.22 -7.67
N GLY A 74 -16.38 0.34 -6.44
CA GLY A 74 -16.67 -0.61 -5.38
C GLY A 74 -17.16 0.02 -4.10
N LEU A 75 -17.66 -0.83 -3.20
CA LEU A 75 -17.97 -0.50 -1.82
C LEU A 75 -17.39 -1.59 -0.92
N GLY A 76 -16.52 -1.21 0.00
CA GLY A 76 -15.98 -2.07 1.03
C GLY A 76 -16.53 -1.68 2.40
N LEU A 77 -16.83 -2.67 3.24
CA LEU A 77 -17.13 -2.50 4.66
C LEU A 77 -16.13 -3.32 5.45
N PHE A 78 -15.56 -2.72 6.48
CA PHE A 78 -14.49 -3.33 7.28
C PHE A 78 -14.82 -3.15 8.76
N TYR A 79 -14.90 -4.24 9.51
CA TYR A 79 -15.27 -4.24 10.92
C TYR A 79 -14.24 -4.99 11.78
N GLY A 80 -13.69 -4.30 12.78
CA GLY A 80 -12.80 -4.89 13.78
C GLY A 80 -13.61 -5.54 14.90
N LEU A 81 -13.58 -6.87 14.99
CA LEU A 81 -14.28 -7.62 16.04
C LEU A 81 -13.54 -7.57 17.37
N ASN A 82 -12.22 -7.73 17.32
CA ASN A 82 -11.32 -7.63 18.47
C ASN A 82 -9.88 -7.35 17.99
N ASP A 83 -8.92 -7.37 18.90
CA ASP A 83 -7.51 -7.05 18.58
C ASP A 83 -6.81 -8.08 17.69
N HIS A 84 -7.47 -9.17 17.37
CA HIS A 84 -6.92 -10.24 16.52
C HIS A 84 -7.78 -10.56 15.31
N VAL A 85 -9.05 -10.16 15.27
CA VAL A 85 -10.00 -10.60 14.25
C VAL A 85 -10.73 -9.41 13.65
N ASP A 86 -10.74 -9.33 12.33
CA ASP A 86 -11.64 -8.48 11.58
C ASP A 86 -12.31 -9.20 10.41
N PHE A 87 -13.38 -8.59 9.96
CA PHE A 87 -14.15 -9.01 8.79
C PHE A 87 -14.22 -7.88 7.78
N SER A 88 -14.22 -8.24 6.52
CA SER A 88 -14.54 -7.30 5.46
C SER A 88 -15.44 -7.90 4.41
N LEU A 89 -16.30 -7.03 3.89
CA LEU A 89 -17.15 -7.28 2.74
C LEU A 89 -16.75 -6.26 1.68
N HIS A 90 -16.47 -6.70 0.48
CA HIS A 90 -16.15 -5.84 -0.65
C HIS A 90 -17.00 -6.24 -1.85
N GLN A 91 -17.84 -5.32 -2.29
CA GLN A 91 -18.70 -5.43 -3.46
C GLN A 91 -18.15 -4.56 -4.57
N ILE A 92 -17.88 -5.13 -5.74
CA ILE A 92 -17.74 -4.33 -6.94
C ILE A 92 -19.16 -3.94 -7.37
N VAL A 93 -19.51 -2.67 -7.21
CA VAL A 93 -20.86 -2.16 -7.47
C VAL A 93 -21.10 -1.95 -8.96
N TYR A 94 -20.08 -1.48 -9.66
CA TYR A 94 -20.10 -1.19 -11.08
C TYR A 94 -18.83 -1.65 -11.74
N GLN A 95 -18.95 -2.33 -12.88
CA GLN A 95 -17.84 -2.74 -13.70
C GLN A 95 -18.24 -2.64 -15.17
N ASP A 96 -17.47 -1.86 -15.92
CA ASP A 96 -17.56 -1.74 -17.37
C ASP A 96 -16.17 -1.85 -17.98
N ASN A 97 -16.00 -2.75 -18.91
CA ASN A 97 -14.78 -2.90 -19.65
C ASN A 97 -15.04 -3.18 -21.13
N HIS A 98 -14.02 -2.98 -21.94
CA HIS A 98 -14.06 -3.31 -23.34
C HIS A 98 -14.18 -4.82 -23.52
N LYS A 99 -15.34 -5.28 -23.93
CA LYS A 99 -15.68 -6.70 -24.16
C LYS A 99 -16.55 -6.89 -25.40
N PRO A 100 -16.57 -8.10 -25.97
CA PRO A 100 -17.51 -8.44 -27.04
C PRO A 100 -18.95 -8.34 -26.54
N GLY A 101 -19.74 -7.53 -27.21
CA GLY A 101 -21.15 -7.33 -26.88
C GLY A 101 -21.40 -6.08 -26.07
N THR A 102 -22.67 -5.84 -25.77
CA THR A 102 -23.15 -4.71 -24.97
C THR A 102 -23.45 -5.20 -23.57
N GLY A 103 -23.12 -4.44 -22.56
CA GLY A 103 -23.47 -4.72 -21.17
C GLY A 103 -22.31 -4.40 -20.22
N TYR A 104 -22.66 -4.22 -18.98
CA TYR A 104 -21.77 -3.98 -17.85
C TYR A 104 -22.30 -4.76 -16.65
N ASN A 105 -21.45 -5.00 -15.66
CA ASN A 105 -21.90 -5.62 -14.41
C ASN A 105 -22.38 -4.55 -13.43
N LEU A 106 -23.60 -4.76 -12.92
CA LEU A 106 -24.22 -3.93 -11.87
C LEU A 106 -25.14 -4.81 -11.01
N PRO A 107 -24.65 -5.45 -9.95
CA PRO A 107 -23.26 -5.48 -9.46
C PRO A 107 -22.37 -6.49 -10.18
N ASP A 108 -21.07 -6.46 -9.88
CA ASP A 108 -20.11 -7.51 -10.14
C ASP A 108 -19.94 -8.39 -8.87
N ASP A 109 -18.86 -9.14 -8.76
CA ASP A 109 -18.66 -10.14 -7.70
C ASP A 109 -18.53 -9.55 -6.29
N LEU A 110 -18.96 -10.33 -5.30
CA LEU A 110 -18.88 -10.01 -3.88
C LEU A 110 -17.74 -10.80 -3.22
N PHE A 111 -16.91 -10.13 -2.45
CA PHE A 111 -15.81 -10.71 -1.69
C PHE A 111 -16.07 -10.62 -0.19
N LEU A 112 -16.04 -11.76 0.49
CA LEU A 112 -16.08 -11.86 1.94
C LEU A 112 -14.72 -12.26 2.46
N ARG A 113 -14.21 -11.56 3.47
CA ARG A 113 -12.91 -11.87 4.08
C ARG A 113 -13.02 -11.91 5.59
N ALA A 114 -12.30 -12.85 6.17
CA ALA A 114 -12.04 -12.90 7.61
C ALA A 114 -10.52 -12.95 7.80
N ARG A 115 -9.99 -12.03 8.61
CA ARG A 115 -8.57 -11.97 8.95
C ARG A 115 -8.38 -12.25 10.43
N VAL A 116 -7.40 -13.10 10.72
CA VAL A 116 -6.93 -13.38 12.07
C VAL A 116 -5.45 -13.03 12.12
N ALA A 117 -5.07 -12.01 12.88
CA ALA A 117 -3.75 -11.39 12.79
C ALA A 117 -3.29 -10.82 14.14
N ASN A 118 -2.20 -10.04 14.12
CA ASN A 118 -1.56 -9.45 15.29
C ASN A 118 -0.95 -10.48 16.25
N PHE A 119 -0.45 -11.59 15.70
CA PHE A 119 0.32 -12.56 16.46
C PHE A 119 1.81 -12.20 16.44
N GLY A 120 2.47 -12.45 17.54
CA GLY A 120 3.90 -12.19 17.74
C GLY A 120 4.17 -11.68 19.15
N ASP A 121 5.44 -11.60 19.50
CA ASP A 121 5.86 -10.97 20.76
C ASP A 121 5.54 -9.47 20.71
N PRO A 122 4.82 -8.90 21.70
CA PRO A 122 4.53 -7.45 21.74
C PRO A 122 5.79 -6.58 21.67
N ALA A 123 6.92 -7.01 22.19
CA ALA A 123 8.19 -6.31 22.14
C ALA A 123 8.90 -6.43 20.77
N SER A 124 8.48 -7.38 19.92
CA SER A 124 9.03 -7.57 18.59
C SER A 124 8.35 -6.63 17.58
N PRO A 125 9.07 -6.09 16.60
CA PRO A 125 8.46 -5.33 15.52
C PRO A 125 7.68 -6.22 14.53
N LEU A 126 7.74 -7.54 14.65
CA LEU A 126 7.13 -8.48 13.71
C LEU A 126 5.74 -8.90 14.16
N ARG A 127 4.79 -8.91 13.22
CA ARG A 127 3.43 -9.41 13.39
C ARG A 127 3.10 -10.39 12.26
N TYR A 128 2.31 -11.38 12.60
CA TYR A 128 1.88 -12.44 11.69
C TYR A 128 0.38 -12.61 11.72
N GLY A 129 -0.16 -13.19 10.68
CA GLY A 129 -1.57 -13.49 10.59
C GLY A 129 -1.92 -14.34 9.38
N GLY A 130 -3.21 -14.57 9.22
CA GLY A 130 -3.79 -15.23 8.08
C GLY A 130 -5.13 -14.62 7.72
N MET A 131 -5.53 -14.81 6.48
CA MET A 131 -6.80 -14.33 5.96
C MET A 131 -7.42 -15.44 5.08
N ILE A 132 -8.71 -15.64 5.24
CA ILE A 132 -9.54 -16.39 4.30
C ILE A 132 -10.37 -15.41 3.48
N GLU A 133 -10.48 -15.70 2.20
CA GLU A 133 -11.33 -14.96 1.26
C GLU A 133 -12.28 -15.90 0.56
N VAL A 134 -13.54 -15.48 0.40
CA VAL A 134 -14.55 -16.17 -0.42
C VAL A 134 -15.07 -15.15 -1.44
N ARG A 135 -15.02 -15.53 -2.72
CA ARG A 135 -15.62 -14.80 -3.84
C ARG A 135 -16.96 -15.43 -4.20
N LEU A 136 -18.01 -14.64 -4.15
CA LEU A 136 -19.37 -15.02 -4.56
C LEU A 136 -19.65 -14.44 -5.94
N PRO A 137 -19.97 -15.27 -6.94
CA PRO A 137 -20.17 -14.85 -8.32
C PRO A 137 -21.60 -14.33 -8.48
N ILE A 138 -21.80 -13.04 -8.20
CA ILE A 138 -23.13 -12.41 -8.35
C ILE A 138 -23.22 -11.53 -9.59
N ALA A 139 -22.11 -11.37 -10.33
CA ALA A 139 -22.06 -10.71 -11.61
C ALA A 139 -22.89 -11.45 -12.68
N GLU A 140 -23.37 -10.70 -13.67
CA GLU A 140 -24.01 -11.26 -14.86
C GLU A 140 -22.96 -11.80 -15.86
N TYR A 141 -21.83 -11.13 -15.98
CA TYR A 141 -20.76 -11.46 -16.91
C TYR A 141 -19.50 -11.85 -16.18
N HIS A 142 -18.90 -12.94 -16.59
CA HIS A 142 -17.64 -13.47 -16.09
C HIS A 142 -16.67 -13.71 -17.24
N ASN A 143 -15.44 -14.07 -16.91
CA ASN A 143 -14.38 -14.31 -17.89
C ASN A 143 -14.22 -13.11 -18.84
N LEU A 144 -13.91 -11.93 -18.28
CA LEU A 144 -13.78 -10.68 -19.00
C LEU A 144 -12.30 -10.34 -19.25
N PRO A 145 -11.97 -9.72 -20.40
CA PRO A 145 -10.62 -9.19 -20.62
C PRO A 145 -10.34 -8.01 -19.67
N LEU A 146 -9.06 -7.67 -19.50
CA LEU A 146 -8.55 -6.57 -18.70
C LEU A 146 -8.70 -6.74 -17.18
N GLU A 147 -9.37 -7.79 -16.74
CA GLU A 147 -9.66 -8.11 -15.35
C GLU A 147 -9.02 -9.42 -14.89
N PRO A 148 -8.71 -9.57 -13.61
CA PRO A 148 -8.30 -10.86 -13.07
C PRO A 148 -9.36 -11.93 -13.34
N PHE A 149 -8.93 -13.12 -13.71
CA PHE A 149 -9.80 -14.23 -14.07
C PHE A 149 -10.93 -14.48 -13.05
N SER A 150 -12.13 -14.65 -13.56
CA SER A 150 -13.32 -15.07 -12.82
C SER A 150 -14.04 -16.14 -13.61
N ALA A 151 -14.31 -17.27 -12.94
CA ALA A 151 -15.01 -18.40 -13.56
C ALA A 151 -16.54 -18.35 -13.42
N GLY A 152 -17.09 -17.34 -12.73
CA GLY A 152 -18.52 -17.35 -12.42
C GLY A 152 -18.93 -18.44 -11.43
N ARG A 153 -18.03 -18.89 -10.57
CA ARG A 153 -18.27 -19.88 -9.51
C ARG A 153 -17.74 -19.37 -8.18
N VAL A 154 -18.25 -19.93 -7.10
CA VAL A 154 -17.71 -19.64 -5.77
C VAL A 154 -16.25 -20.04 -5.71
N GLY A 155 -15.38 -19.06 -5.53
CA GLY A 155 -13.95 -19.25 -5.31
C GLY A 155 -13.58 -18.98 -3.85
N TRP A 156 -12.46 -19.51 -3.42
CA TRP A 156 -11.94 -19.24 -2.08
C TRP A 156 -10.41 -19.19 -2.06
N GLY A 157 -9.87 -18.47 -1.10
CA GLY A 157 -8.44 -18.32 -0.95
C GLY A 157 -8.00 -18.27 0.51
N LEU A 158 -6.73 -18.58 0.72
CA LEU A 158 -6.04 -18.46 2.00
C LEU A 158 -4.79 -17.62 1.80
N THR A 159 -4.51 -16.67 2.69
CA THR A 159 -3.35 -15.81 2.61
C THR A 159 -2.64 -15.74 3.94
N LEU A 160 -1.34 -15.97 3.93
CA LEU A 160 -0.44 -15.71 5.06
C LEU A 160 -0.01 -14.24 5.02
N LEU A 161 0.03 -13.63 6.19
CA LEU A 161 0.33 -12.23 6.37
C LEU A 161 1.53 -12.08 7.31
N ALA A 162 2.45 -11.19 6.95
CA ALA A 162 3.53 -10.76 7.81
C ALA A 162 3.71 -9.25 7.71
N SER A 163 3.94 -8.59 8.85
CA SER A 163 4.22 -7.16 8.93
C SER A 163 5.40 -6.89 9.82
N ARG A 164 6.20 -5.88 9.45
CA ARG A 164 7.24 -5.33 10.31
C ARG A 164 6.94 -3.87 10.58
N LEU A 165 6.72 -3.55 11.83
CA LEU A 165 6.51 -2.20 12.34
C LEU A 165 7.86 -1.47 12.42
N GLY A 166 7.88 -0.19 12.10
CA GLY A 166 9.05 0.66 12.33
C GLY A 166 9.25 0.96 13.80
N ASP A 167 8.14 1.14 14.51
CA ASP A 167 8.09 1.33 15.97
C ASP A 167 6.99 0.41 16.52
N PRO A 168 7.33 -0.57 17.38
CA PRO A 168 6.33 -1.44 18.01
C PRO A 168 5.40 -0.71 18.97
N ASP A 169 5.87 0.37 19.61
CA ASP A 169 5.09 1.15 20.59
C ASP A 169 4.17 2.16 19.91
N ASP A 170 4.51 2.57 18.68
CA ASP A 170 3.67 3.42 17.83
C ASP A 170 3.56 2.85 16.42
N PRO A 171 2.64 1.91 16.18
CA PRO A 171 2.42 1.34 14.84
C PRO A 171 2.07 2.37 13.77
N GLY A 172 1.60 3.56 14.17
CA GLY A 172 1.32 4.71 13.33
C GLY A 172 2.56 5.45 12.87
N ALA A 173 3.65 5.40 13.63
CA ALA A 173 4.90 6.06 13.31
C ALA A 173 5.85 5.15 12.51
N GLY A 174 6.74 5.80 11.77
CA GLY A 174 7.84 5.10 11.11
C GLY A 174 7.45 4.34 9.84
N LEU A 175 8.33 3.41 9.49
CA LEU A 175 8.22 2.60 8.28
C LEU A 175 7.46 1.31 8.57
N LEU A 176 6.42 1.03 7.80
CA LEU A 176 5.70 -0.23 7.84
C LEU A 176 6.03 -1.05 6.60
N LEU A 177 6.48 -2.29 6.79
CA LEU A 177 6.69 -3.27 5.73
C LEU A 177 5.68 -4.39 5.87
N ASN A 178 5.07 -4.81 4.76
CA ASN A 178 4.15 -5.96 4.74
C ASN A 178 4.57 -6.95 3.67
N ALA A 179 4.26 -8.22 3.90
CA ALA A 179 4.40 -9.30 2.93
C ALA A 179 3.20 -10.24 3.03
N ASN A 180 2.68 -10.64 1.88
CA ASN A 180 1.57 -11.57 1.75
C ASN A 180 1.94 -12.72 0.82
N LEU A 181 1.51 -13.94 1.16
CA LEU A 181 1.61 -15.10 0.30
C LEU A 181 0.31 -15.88 0.41
N GLY A 182 -0.40 -16.02 -0.70
CA GLY A 182 -1.73 -16.62 -0.73
C GLY A 182 -1.90 -17.65 -1.82
N PHE A 183 -2.93 -18.42 -1.68
CA PHE A 183 -3.43 -19.40 -2.63
C PHE A 183 -4.91 -19.10 -2.89
N PHE A 184 -5.35 -19.12 -4.15
CA PHE A 184 -6.74 -18.93 -4.51
C PHE A 184 -7.20 -20.05 -5.45
N PHE A 185 -8.42 -20.58 -5.22
CA PHE A 185 -9.05 -21.68 -5.93
C PHE A 185 -10.35 -21.20 -6.60
N HIS A 186 -10.48 -21.44 -7.92
CA HIS A 186 -11.56 -20.86 -8.73
C HIS A 186 -12.79 -21.76 -8.90
N ASN A 187 -12.70 -23.07 -8.63
CA ASN A 187 -13.80 -24.03 -8.73
C ASN A 187 -14.45 -24.08 -10.13
N ASP A 188 -13.66 -24.03 -11.17
CA ASP A 188 -14.08 -23.89 -12.57
C ASP A 188 -14.12 -25.21 -13.36
N HIS A 189 -13.94 -26.37 -12.73
CA HIS A 189 -14.01 -27.68 -13.40
C HIS A 189 -15.35 -27.86 -14.14
N ASP A 190 -15.29 -28.42 -15.36
CA ASP A 190 -16.43 -28.68 -16.27
C ASP A 190 -17.16 -27.42 -16.76
N LEU A 191 -16.66 -26.23 -16.50
CA LEU A 191 -17.25 -24.98 -17.04
C LEU A 191 -16.78 -24.70 -18.47
N VAL A 192 -17.73 -24.31 -19.32
CA VAL A 192 -17.49 -23.64 -20.58
C VAL A 192 -17.47 -22.14 -20.27
N LEU A 193 -16.33 -21.48 -20.54
CA LEU A 193 -16.07 -20.10 -20.12
C LEU A 193 -16.54 -19.04 -21.12
N THR A 194 -16.94 -19.46 -22.32
CA THR A 194 -17.44 -18.54 -23.36
C THR A 194 -18.96 -18.66 -23.49
N THR A 195 -19.59 -17.63 -24.02
CA THR A 195 -21.02 -17.62 -24.35
C THR A 195 -21.28 -18.09 -25.80
N ALA A 196 -20.25 -18.56 -26.50
CA ALA A 196 -20.40 -19.02 -27.88
C ALA A 196 -21.18 -20.35 -27.89
N PRO A 197 -22.29 -20.46 -28.66
CA PRO A 197 -23.17 -21.62 -28.58
C PRO A 197 -22.54 -22.92 -29.11
N ASP A 198 -21.46 -22.83 -29.83
CA ASP A 198 -20.70 -23.94 -30.41
C ASP A 198 -19.38 -24.22 -29.64
N ASP A 199 -19.11 -23.50 -28.55
CA ASP A 199 -17.97 -23.80 -27.69
C ASP A 199 -18.26 -25.03 -26.85
N THR A 200 -17.43 -26.04 -27.03
CA THR A 200 -17.47 -27.28 -26.26
C THR A 200 -16.25 -27.46 -25.35
N LEU A 201 -15.39 -26.43 -25.28
CA LEU A 201 -14.16 -26.48 -24.50
C LEU A 201 -14.43 -26.20 -23.02
N SER A 202 -14.68 -27.27 -22.26
CA SER A 202 -14.81 -27.13 -20.81
C SER A 202 -13.45 -27.13 -20.10
N ALA A 203 -13.41 -26.57 -18.90
CA ALA A 203 -12.25 -26.62 -18.04
C ALA A 203 -11.99 -28.04 -17.53
N ALA A 204 -10.87 -28.64 -17.91
CA ALA A 204 -10.55 -30.05 -17.58
C ALA A 204 -10.24 -30.25 -16.08
N HIS A 205 -9.97 -29.19 -15.34
CA HIS A 205 -9.65 -29.21 -13.91
C HIS A 205 -9.95 -27.84 -13.29
N ASN A 206 -10.02 -27.81 -11.97
CA ASN A 206 -10.11 -26.54 -11.26
C ASN A 206 -8.80 -25.75 -11.39
N SER A 207 -8.89 -24.49 -11.76
CA SER A 207 -7.76 -23.59 -11.79
C SER A 207 -7.42 -23.09 -10.39
N SER A 208 -6.16 -22.77 -10.18
CA SER A 208 -5.66 -22.23 -8.93
C SER A 208 -4.49 -21.30 -9.16
N GLU A 209 -4.36 -20.30 -8.31
CA GLU A 209 -3.30 -19.33 -8.41
C GLU A 209 -2.59 -19.11 -7.06
N LEU A 210 -1.32 -18.79 -7.15
CA LEU A 210 -0.51 -18.23 -6.08
C LEU A 210 -0.64 -16.72 -6.15
N THR A 211 -1.02 -16.08 -5.06
CA THR A 211 -1.02 -14.62 -4.91
C THR A 211 0.13 -14.21 -4.01
N PHE A 212 0.81 -13.14 -4.36
CA PHE A 212 1.92 -12.64 -3.56
C PHE A 212 1.97 -11.12 -3.59
N GLY A 213 2.51 -10.53 -2.54
CA GLY A 213 2.70 -9.09 -2.49
C GLY A 213 3.64 -8.68 -1.38
N CYS A 214 4.29 -7.56 -1.56
CA CYS A 214 4.98 -6.83 -0.52
C CYS A 214 4.70 -5.34 -0.64
N SER A 215 4.74 -4.65 0.47
CA SER A 215 4.51 -3.21 0.49
C SER A 215 5.41 -2.51 1.51
N VAL A 216 5.63 -1.26 1.23
CA VAL A 216 6.25 -0.31 2.14
C VAL A 216 5.33 0.89 2.27
N SER A 217 5.13 1.36 3.49
CA SER A 217 4.42 2.62 3.73
C SER A 217 5.09 3.42 4.84
N ARG A 218 4.98 4.74 4.74
CA ARG A 218 5.50 5.68 5.73
C ARG A 218 4.54 6.82 5.92
N SER A 219 4.16 7.08 7.16
CA SER A 219 3.34 8.24 7.53
C SER A 219 4.21 9.48 7.71
N LEU A 220 3.75 10.60 7.15
CA LEU A 220 4.33 11.93 7.25
C LEU A 220 3.24 12.91 7.75
N GLY A 221 2.67 12.63 8.89
CA GLY A 221 1.53 13.38 9.44
C GLY A 221 0.22 13.06 8.72
N ALA A 222 -0.38 14.02 8.04
CA ALA A 222 -1.61 13.82 7.29
C ALA A 222 -1.43 13.07 5.96
N VAL A 223 -0.19 12.87 5.53
CA VAL A 223 0.16 12.23 4.26
C VAL A 223 0.85 10.91 4.52
N ASP A 224 0.37 9.84 3.88
CA ASP A 224 1.05 8.54 3.86
C ASP A 224 1.58 8.29 2.46
N LEU A 225 2.87 7.99 2.36
CA LEU A 225 3.51 7.50 1.15
C LEU A 225 3.52 5.98 1.18
N GLN A 226 3.20 5.35 0.05
CA GLN A 226 3.14 3.90 -0.05
C GLN A 226 3.61 3.40 -1.40
N ALA A 227 4.10 2.17 -1.41
CA ALA A 227 4.37 1.43 -2.64
C ALA A 227 4.07 -0.04 -2.41
N GLU A 228 3.41 -0.67 -3.37
CA GLU A 228 3.10 -2.10 -3.38
C GLU A 228 3.76 -2.76 -4.59
N LEU A 229 4.28 -3.96 -4.40
CA LEU A 229 4.61 -4.90 -5.46
C LEU A 229 3.74 -6.12 -5.25
N TYR A 230 2.88 -6.46 -6.20
CA TYR A 230 1.97 -7.58 -6.08
C TYR A 230 1.78 -8.31 -7.40
N GLY A 231 1.35 -9.54 -7.31
CA GLY A 231 1.13 -10.34 -8.50
C GLY A 231 0.38 -11.62 -8.23
N ARG A 232 0.10 -12.32 -9.33
CA ARG A 232 -0.53 -13.64 -9.36
C ARG A 232 0.18 -14.55 -10.34
N ALA A 233 0.29 -15.80 -9.98
CA ALA A 233 0.86 -16.83 -10.84
C ALA A 233 -0.03 -18.06 -10.80
N PHE A 234 -0.53 -18.51 -11.95
CA PHE A 234 -1.33 -19.74 -12.00
C PHE A 234 -0.47 -20.97 -11.70
N LEU A 235 -0.87 -21.73 -10.70
CA LEU A 235 -0.37 -23.07 -10.41
C LEU A 235 -1.03 -24.09 -11.34
N ARG A 236 -2.33 -23.90 -11.57
CA ARG A 236 -3.11 -24.60 -12.59
C ARG A 236 -3.87 -23.56 -13.39
N LYS A 237 -3.54 -23.46 -14.68
CA LYS A 237 -4.14 -22.47 -15.56
C LYS A 237 -5.60 -22.79 -15.84
N PRO A 238 -6.47 -21.78 -16.01
CA PRO A 238 -7.84 -21.98 -16.49
C PRO A 238 -7.85 -22.50 -17.92
N ALA A 239 -9.03 -22.87 -18.40
CA ALA A 239 -9.23 -23.34 -19.80
C ALA A 239 -8.58 -22.36 -20.79
N ALA A 240 -8.24 -22.88 -21.96
CA ALA A 240 -7.55 -22.08 -22.99
C ALA A 240 -8.37 -20.87 -23.46
N THR A 241 -9.70 -20.91 -23.33
CA THR A 241 -10.65 -19.84 -23.69
C THR A 241 -10.83 -18.78 -22.58
N ALA A 242 -10.15 -18.93 -21.44
CA ALA A 242 -10.17 -17.91 -20.39
C ALA A 242 -9.38 -16.68 -20.82
N TYR A 243 -9.96 -15.50 -20.56
CA TYR A 243 -9.18 -14.25 -20.57
C TYR A 243 -8.27 -14.16 -19.36
N THR A 244 -7.22 -13.35 -19.45
CA THR A 244 -6.30 -13.05 -18.33
C THR A 244 -5.76 -14.30 -17.61
N ARG A 245 -5.48 -15.35 -18.39
CA ARG A 245 -4.89 -16.61 -17.88
C ARG A 245 -3.38 -16.55 -17.73
N GLU A 246 -2.78 -15.37 -17.88
CA GLU A 246 -1.37 -15.08 -17.69
C GLU A 246 -1.07 -14.76 -16.21
N SER A 247 0.17 -15.07 -15.84
CA SER A 247 0.73 -14.56 -14.59
C SER A 247 1.11 -13.09 -14.75
N PHE A 248 0.93 -12.29 -13.71
CA PHE A 248 1.26 -10.87 -13.75
C PHE A 248 1.93 -10.38 -12.47
N VAL A 249 2.66 -9.29 -12.62
CA VAL A 249 3.26 -8.52 -11.53
C VAL A 249 3.03 -7.03 -11.79
N TYR A 250 2.54 -6.32 -10.78
CA TYR A 250 2.38 -4.88 -10.78
C TYR A 250 3.22 -4.22 -9.69
N PHE A 251 3.72 -3.04 -10.00
CA PHE A 251 4.25 -2.08 -9.04
C PHE A 251 3.26 -0.93 -8.89
N SER A 252 2.89 -0.60 -7.65
CA SER A 252 1.84 0.38 -7.36
C SER A 252 2.32 1.43 -6.35
N PRO A 253 2.96 2.51 -6.80
CA PRO A 253 3.23 3.66 -5.97
C PRO A 253 1.94 4.42 -5.67
N GLY A 254 1.87 5.02 -4.48
CA GLY A 254 0.68 5.74 -4.06
C GLY A 254 0.90 6.71 -2.93
N ILE A 255 -0.11 7.53 -2.73
CA ILE A 255 -0.21 8.53 -1.69
C ILE A 255 -1.60 8.49 -1.08
N SER A 256 -1.68 8.64 0.23
CA SER A 256 -2.94 8.83 0.94
C SER A 256 -2.91 10.14 1.71
N TYR A 257 -4.05 10.79 1.82
CA TYR A 257 -4.21 12.02 2.56
C TYR A 257 -5.39 11.90 3.53
N THR A 258 -5.09 12.09 4.81
CA THR A 258 -6.08 12.01 5.89
C THR A 258 -6.55 13.41 6.28
N LEU A 259 -7.85 13.66 6.15
CA LEU A 259 -8.49 14.89 6.62
C LEU A 259 -8.59 14.90 8.17
N PRO A 260 -8.76 16.08 8.79
CA PRO A 260 -9.01 16.19 10.23
C PRO A 260 -10.28 15.43 10.70
N SER A 261 -11.22 15.18 9.79
CA SER A 261 -12.43 14.35 10.01
C SER A 261 -12.16 12.85 9.99
N THR A 262 -10.91 12.41 9.91
CA THR A 262 -10.49 11.01 9.76
C THR A 262 -10.91 10.35 8.43
N ILE A 263 -11.47 11.12 7.50
CA ILE A 263 -11.70 10.68 6.12
C ILE A 263 -10.37 10.64 5.40
N GLN A 264 -10.10 9.54 4.68
CA GLN A 264 -8.83 9.33 4.01
C GLN A 264 -9.06 9.17 2.50
N PHE A 265 -8.34 9.96 1.71
CA PHE A 265 -8.26 9.84 0.25
C PHE A 265 -7.04 9.03 -0.14
N HIS A 266 -7.19 8.16 -1.12
CA HIS A 266 -6.13 7.32 -1.64
C HIS A 266 -5.99 7.55 -3.14
N PHE A 267 -4.75 7.66 -3.59
CA PHE A 267 -4.39 7.68 -4.99
C PHE A 267 -3.23 6.69 -5.20
N THR A 268 -3.39 5.73 -6.10
CA THR A 268 -2.31 4.82 -6.51
C THR A 268 -2.33 4.63 -8.02
N THR A 269 -1.19 4.27 -8.57
CA THR A 269 -1.06 3.93 -9.99
C THR A 269 -0.43 2.55 -10.11
N ASP A 270 -1.13 1.60 -10.71
CA ASP A 270 -0.57 0.29 -11.03
C ASP A 270 0.24 0.38 -12.32
N LEU A 271 1.45 -0.13 -12.30
CA LEU A 271 2.33 -0.25 -13.47
C LEU A 271 2.69 -1.72 -13.62
N ARG A 272 2.28 -2.35 -14.75
CA ARG A 272 2.59 -3.75 -15.00
C ARG A 272 4.07 -3.93 -15.32
N LEU A 273 4.75 -4.78 -14.54
CA LEU A 273 6.15 -5.14 -14.73
C LEU A 273 6.33 -6.41 -15.54
N SER A 274 5.32 -7.28 -15.58
CA SER A 274 5.32 -8.49 -16.39
C SER A 274 5.09 -8.17 -17.86
N GLY A 275 5.65 -8.98 -18.75
CA GLY A 275 5.40 -8.87 -20.19
C GLY A 275 3.92 -9.08 -20.53
N ASP A 276 3.52 -8.57 -21.68
CA ASP A 276 2.22 -8.85 -22.27
C ASP A 276 2.33 -10.14 -23.08
N ALA A 277 1.70 -11.21 -22.60
CA ALA A 277 1.74 -12.51 -23.23
C ALA A 277 0.31 -13.05 -23.30
N ASP A 278 -0.44 -12.66 -24.34
CA ASP A 278 -1.78 -13.21 -24.57
C ASP A 278 -1.71 -14.72 -24.81
N GLN A 279 -2.25 -15.49 -23.88
CA GLN A 279 -2.32 -16.96 -23.94
C GLN A 279 -3.75 -17.45 -24.17
N THR A 280 -4.69 -16.53 -24.40
CA THR A 280 -6.09 -16.85 -24.61
C THR A 280 -6.28 -17.45 -26.01
N ARG A 281 -6.96 -18.58 -26.08
CA ARG A 281 -7.44 -19.14 -27.34
C ARG A 281 -8.83 -18.59 -27.64
N TYR A 282 -8.88 -17.61 -28.53
CA TYR A 282 -10.17 -17.08 -28.97
C TYR A 282 -10.94 -18.13 -29.77
N TRP A 283 -12.22 -18.27 -29.43
CA TRP A 283 -13.07 -19.30 -30.05
C TRP A 283 -13.67 -18.83 -31.37
N HIS A 284 -13.39 -19.57 -32.47
CA HIS A 284 -13.98 -19.46 -33.81
C HIS A 284 -13.82 -18.18 -34.65
N ALA A 285 -14.67 -18.15 -35.69
CA ALA A 285 -14.68 -17.20 -36.80
C ALA A 285 -14.69 -15.71 -36.39
N ARG A 286 -15.09 -15.39 -35.17
CA ARG A 286 -14.93 -14.05 -34.61
C ARG A 286 -13.48 -13.69 -34.27
N ALA A 287 -12.65 -14.69 -33.99
CA ALA A 287 -11.24 -14.45 -33.70
C ALA A 287 -10.47 -13.87 -34.89
N ASP A 288 -10.90 -14.19 -36.09
CA ASP A 288 -10.29 -13.69 -37.34
C ASP A 288 -10.90 -12.36 -37.83
N ALA A 289 -12.10 -12.03 -37.34
CA ALA A 289 -12.88 -10.85 -37.76
C ALA A 289 -12.82 -9.70 -36.77
N LEU A 290 -12.25 -9.89 -35.60
CA LEU A 290 -12.25 -8.88 -34.54
C LEU A 290 -10.84 -8.45 -34.14
N PRO A 291 -10.66 -7.18 -33.78
CA PRO A 291 -9.40 -6.62 -33.30
C PRO A 291 -8.93 -7.21 -31.95
N TRP A 292 -9.65 -8.15 -31.38
CA TRP A 292 -9.42 -8.80 -30.09
C TRP A 292 -8.07 -9.52 -29.96
N LYS A 293 -7.43 -9.88 -31.08
CA LYS A 293 -6.07 -10.44 -31.09
C LYS A 293 -5.02 -9.49 -30.52
N THR A 294 -5.38 -8.22 -30.35
CA THR A 294 -4.47 -7.18 -29.89
C THR A 294 -4.88 -6.58 -28.54
N LEU A 295 -5.98 -7.06 -27.93
CA LEU A 295 -6.38 -6.68 -26.59
C LEU A 295 -5.31 -7.11 -25.59
N PRO A 296 -4.78 -6.17 -24.78
CA PRO A 296 -4.01 -6.56 -23.62
C PRO A 296 -4.94 -7.33 -22.69
N ASN A 297 -4.60 -8.59 -22.35
CA ASN A 297 -5.38 -9.33 -21.36
C ASN A 297 -5.44 -8.61 -20.00
N LEU A 298 -4.34 -7.94 -19.65
CA LEU A 298 -4.23 -7.12 -18.45
C LEU A 298 -3.71 -5.74 -18.79
N PRO A 299 -4.28 -4.67 -18.21
CA PRO A 299 -3.83 -3.30 -18.42
C PRO A 299 -2.34 -3.12 -18.16
N GLY A 300 -1.65 -2.35 -19.00
CA GLY A 300 -0.26 -1.95 -18.76
C GLY A 300 -0.09 -0.99 -17.60
N TRP A 301 -1.13 -0.21 -17.33
CA TRP A 301 -1.23 0.74 -16.21
C TRP A 301 -2.68 0.90 -15.77
N ARG A 302 -2.91 1.33 -14.54
CA ARG A 302 -4.24 1.69 -14.00
C ARG A 302 -4.09 2.80 -12.99
N ILE A 303 -5.09 3.67 -12.93
CA ILE A 303 -5.24 4.65 -11.86
C ILE A 303 -6.29 4.13 -10.88
N ASN A 304 -5.97 4.16 -9.60
CA ASN A 304 -6.88 3.80 -8.55
C ASN A 304 -7.08 5.01 -7.63
N LEU A 305 -8.34 5.33 -7.40
CA LEU A 305 -8.79 6.32 -6.43
C LEU A 305 -9.51 5.59 -5.30
N GLY A 306 -9.43 6.12 -4.10
CA GLY A 306 -10.14 5.54 -2.96
C GLY A 306 -10.54 6.60 -1.96
N LEU A 307 -11.65 6.34 -1.30
CA LEU A 307 -12.13 7.10 -0.16
C LEU A 307 -12.39 6.14 0.98
N THR A 308 -11.79 6.36 2.15
CA THR A 308 -12.10 5.62 3.38
C THR A 308 -12.78 6.55 4.38
N VAL A 309 -13.94 6.13 4.87
CA VAL A 309 -14.78 6.90 5.79
C VAL A 309 -15.03 6.06 7.05
N PRO A 310 -14.71 6.56 8.24
CA PRO A 310 -15.15 5.92 9.47
C PRO A 310 -16.68 6.08 9.60
N LEU A 311 -17.38 4.95 9.78
CA LEU A 311 -18.84 4.95 9.94
C LEU A 311 -19.22 4.93 11.42
N ILE A 312 -18.52 4.17 12.23
CA ILE A 312 -18.79 4.00 13.65
C ILE A 312 -17.47 3.94 14.41
N PRO A 313 -17.13 4.93 15.22
CA PRO A 313 -16.47 4.70 16.47
C PRO A 313 -17.54 4.17 17.42
N PHE A 314 -17.58 2.85 17.71
CA PHE A 314 -18.43 2.39 18.79
C PHE A 314 -18.00 3.11 20.07
N PRO A 315 -18.86 3.93 20.72
CA PRO A 315 -18.57 4.38 22.04
C PRO A 315 -18.38 3.11 22.86
N ARG A 316 -17.21 2.97 23.50
CA ARG A 316 -17.05 1.92 24.52
C ARG A 316 -18.33 1.95 25.35
N LEU A 317 -19.06 0.85 25.42
CA LEU A 317 -20.16 0.65 26.35
C LEU A 317 -19.56 0.61 27.78
N SER A 318 -18.94 1.70 28.20
CA SER A 318 -18.54 1.92 29.56
C SER A 318 -19.80 2.30 30.30
N ARG A 319 -20.14 1.51 31.33
CA ARG A 319 -21.14 1.93 32.31
C ARG A 319 -20.86 3.39 32.71
N PRO A 320 -21.89 4.26 32.76
CA PRO A 320 -21.71 5.71 32.97
C PRO A 320 -20.89 6.10 34.20
N GLU A 321 -20.80 5.25 35.23
CA GLU A 321 -19.99 5.50 36.43
C GLU A 321 -18.49 5.14 36.29
N SER A 322 -18.12 4.29 35.33
CA SER A 322 -16.72 3.93 35.11
C SER A 322 -16.04 4.80 34.06
N ALA A 323 -16.79 5.52 33.20
CA ALA A 323 -16.24 6.34 32.11
C ALA A 323 -15.46 7.55 32.64
N ALA A 324 -15.97 8.23 33.69
CA ALA A 324 -15.26 9.35 34.30
C ALA A 324 -14.00 8.89 35.04
N ALA A 325 -14.05 7.76 35.72
CA ALA A 325 -12.90 7.17 36.40
C ALA A 325 -11.85 6.61 35.40
N ALA A 326 -12.29 6.03 34.27
CA ALA A 326 -11.39 5.54 33.24
C ALA A 326 -10.71 6.68 32.45
N ASP A 327 -11.43 7.77 32.21
CA ASP A 327 -10.89 8.99 31.56
C ASP A 327 -9.88 9.69 32.46
N GLU A 328 -10.15 9.71 33.77
CA GLU A 328 -9.26 10.26 34.80
C GLU A 328 -8.01 9.38 34.98
N TYR A 329 -8.17 8.04 34.91
CA TYR A 329 -7.06 7.08 34.97
C TYR A 329 -6.18 7.18 33.69
N SER A 330 -6.78 7.31 32.52
CA SER A 330 -6.07 7.49 31.25
C SER A 330 -5.32 8.83 31.20
N ARG A 331 -5.89 9.90 31.77
CA ARG A 331 -5.21 11.19 31.89
C ARG A 331 -4.03 11.11 32.85
N GLN A 332 -4.18 10.44 33.98
CA GLN A 332 -3.11 10.26 34.97
C GLN A 332 -1.97 9.40 34.40
N GLU A 333 -2.27 8.34 33.65
CA GLU A 333 -1.27 7.53 32.96
C GLU A 333 -0.52 8.35 31.90
N LEU A 334 -1.24 9.14 31.11
CA LEU A 334 -0.65 10.01 30.08
C LEU A 334 0.22 11.11 30.71
N GLU A 335 -0.22 11.71 31.81
CA GLU A 335 0.57 12.69 32.56
C GLU A 335 1.83 12.07 33.18
N GLN A 336 1.74 10.84 33.69
CA GLN A 336 2.89 10.13 34.24
C GLN A 336 3.88 9.75 33.13
N GLU A 337 3.40 9.32 31.98
CA GLU A 337 4.25 8.99 30.83
C GLU A 337 4.93 10.24 30.25
N LEU A 338 4.19 11.35 30.11
CA LEU A 338 4.75 12.65 29.70
C LEU A 338 5.81 13.13 30.70
N THR A 339 5.55 12.98 31.98
CA THR A 339 6.51 13.37 33.03
C THR A 339 7.77 12.50 32.98
N LYS A 340 7.65 11.21 32.74
CA LYS A 340 8.80 10.30 32.53
C LYS A 340 9.61 10.65 31.28
N ARG A 341 8.94 10.94 30.16
CA ARG A 341 9.62 11.36 28.92
C ARG A 341 10.35 12.69 29.12
N MET A 342 9.71 13.68 29.73
CA MET A 342 10.34 14.96 30.02
C MET A 342 11.54 14.82 30.96
N ALA A 343 11.44 13.96 31.99
CA ALA A 343 12.56 13.68 32.89
C ALA A 343 13.73 12.99 32.16
N GLY A 344 13.42 12.06 31.23
CA GLY A 344 14.41 11.41 30.38
C GLY A 344 15.11 12.37 29.42
N GLU A 345 14.37 13.28 28.80
CA GLU A 345 14.94 14.30 27.91
C GLU A 345 15.80 15.33 28.67
N ARG A 346 15.33 15.72 29.87
CA ARG A 346 16.09 16.62 30.74
C ARG A 346 17.43 16.00 31.16
N LYS A 347 17.45 14.71 31.48
CA LYS A 347 18.68 13.98 31.81
C LYS A 347 19.62 13.90 30.62
N LYS A 348 19.11 13.65 29.41
CA LYS A 348 19.92 13.68 28.18
C LYS A 348 20.47 15.08 27.87
N ALA A 349 19.69 16.13 28.12
CA ALA A 349 20.16 17.49 27.97
C ALA A 349 21.28 17.83 28.95
N GLU A 350 21.14 17.46 30.23
CA GLU A 350 22.17 17.63 31.26
C GLU A 350 23.46 16.86 30.93
N GLU A 351 23.36 15.61 30.43
CA GLU A 351 24.51 14.82 29.96
C GLU A 351 25.19 15.47 28.75
N THR A 352 24.41 16.06 27.85
CA THR A 352 24.94 16.76 26.67
C THR A 352 25.66 18.05 27.06
N GLU A 353 25.10 18.82 28.01
CA GLU A 353 25.73 20.02 28.56
C GLU A 353 27.06 19.66 29.29
N ALA A 354 27.04 18.62 30.10
CA ALA A 354 28.27 18.15 30.78
C ALA A 354 29.36 17.74 29.78
N ASN A 355 28.98 17.06 28.69
CA ASN A 355 29.91 16.71 27.60
C ASN A 355 30.43 17.95 26.86
N LEU A 356 29.59 18.95 26.61
CA LEU A 356 30.02 20.22 26.02
C LEU A 356 31.02 20.97 26.90
N VAL A 357 30.79 21.00 28.21
CA VAL A 357 31.73 21.64 29.17
C VAL A 357 33.08 20.91 29.14
N ARG A 358 33.05 19.55 29.10
CA ARG A 358 34.27 18.74 29.01
C ARG A 358 35.05 18.99 27.72
N ILE A 359 34.36 19.06 26.58
CA ILE A 359 34.98 19.32 25.27
C ILE A 359 35.59 20.74 25.23
N ARG A 360 34.92 21.73 25.83
CA ARG A 360 35.46 23.10 25.95
C ARG A 360 36.75 23.14 26.77
N ALA A 361 36.76 22.47 27.92
CA ALA A 361 37.92 22.36 28.76
C ALA A 361 39.12 21.65 28.09
N GLU A 362 38.84 20.57 27.33
CA GLU A 362 39.86 19.89 26.51
C GLU A 362 40.42 20.80 25.40
N ARG A 363 39.56 21.57 24.74
CA ARG A 363 39.97 22.55 23.71
C ARG A 363 40.84 23.65 24.27
N GLU A 364 40.54 24.16 25.46
CA GLU A 364 41.37 25.13 26.16
C GLU A 364 42.75 24.55 26.55
N ARG A 365 42.78 23.31 27.01
CA ARG A 365 44.05 22.61 27.29
C ARG A 365 44.92 22.45 26.05
N ILE A 366 44.30 22.02 24.93
CA ILE A 366 45.00 21.88 23.66
C ILE A 366 45.53 23.22 23.15
N SER A 367 44.73 24.30 23.23
CA SER A 367 45.19 25.64 22.82
C SER A 367 46.35 26.14 23.67
N ALA A 368 46.32 25.93 25.00
CA ALA A 368 47.41 26.27 25.88
C ALA A 368 48.71 25.46 25.59
N ILE A 369 48.57 24.20 25.22
CA ILE A 369 49.72 23.36 24.80
C ILE A 369 50.28 23.90 23.47
N LEU A 370 49.46 24.23 22.52
CA LEU A 370 49.90 24.80 21.22
C LEU A 370 50.59 26.13 21.37
N GLU A 371 50.10 27.01 22.25
CA GLU A 371 50.79 28.28 22.57
C GLU A 371 52.17 28.05 23.20
N ARG A 372 52.28 27.07 24.14
CA ARG A 372 53.58 26.71 24.72
C ARG A 372 54.54 26.16 23.69
N LEU A 373 54.06 25.28 22.80
CA LEU A 373 54.88 24.73 21.71
C LEU A 373 55.32 25.83 20.74
N ARG A 374 54.43 26.79 20.41
CA ARG A 374 54.75 27.93 19.55
C ARG A 374 55.85 28.85 20.20
N ALA A 375 55.67 29.17 21.47
CA ALA A 375 56.66 29.95 22.22
C ALA A 375 58.03 29.22 22.36
N THR A 376 58.01 27.87 22.44
CA THR A 376 59.23 27.09 22.48
C THR A 376 59.92 27.04 21.10
N LEU A 377 59.17 26.92 20.03
CA LEU A 377 59.68 26.99 18.65
C LEU A 377 60.25 28.37 18.30
N GLU A 378 59.59 29.45 18.74
CA GLU A 378 60.09 30.84 18.57
C GLU A 378 61.37 31.10 19.34
N ARG A 379 61.57 30.43 20.50
CA ARG A 379 62.83 30.50 21.28
C ARG A 379 63.94 29.63 20.72
N SER A 380 63.65 28.56 20.00
CA SER A 380 64.61 27.64 19.41
C SER A 380 64.97 27.94 17.95
N GLY A 381 64.20 28.82 17.27
CA GLY A 381 64.36 29.11 15.86
C GLY A 381 65.00 30.45 15.57
N GLY A 382 66.30 30.55 15.84
CA GLY A 382 67.16 31.57 15.20
C GLY A 382 67.57 31.05 13.83
N GLN A 383 66.90 31.43 12.77
CA GLN A 383 67.28 31.75 11.40
C GLN A 383 66.17 31.34 10.40
N PRO A 384 65.75 32.23 9.53
CA PRO A 384 64.80 31.90 8.50
C PRO A 384 65.54 31.22 7.33
N ALA A 385 65.19 29.99 7.02
CA ALA A 385 65.53 29.37 5.76
C ALA A 385 64.49 29.78 4.70
N ASP A 386 64.99 30.53 3.75
CA ASP A 386 64.33 30.92 2.49
C ASP A 386 63.93 29.65 1.73
N SER A 387 62.63 29.43 1.53
CA SER A 387 62.14 28.34 0.69
C SER A 387 60.96 28.87 -0.13
N THR A 388 61.28 29.25 -1.35
CA THR A 388 60.39 29.38 -2.48
C THR A 388 59.56 28.14 -2.69
N ALA A 389 58.27 28.18 -2.42
CA ALA A 389 57.32 27.16 -2.81
C ALA A 389 56.35 27.71 -3.84
N ALA A 390 56.30 27.06 -5.00
CA ALA A 390 55.45 27.33 -6.14
C ALA A 390 53.95 27.15 -5.82
N PRO A 391 53.05 27.80 -6.51
CA PRO A 391 51.61 27.71 -6.27
C PRO A 391 51.04 26.41 -6.82
N LEU A 392 50.30 25.70 -5.97
CA LEU A 392 49.44 24.57 -6.39
C LEU A 392 48.18 25.13 -7.04
N THR A 393 47.95 24.72 -8.27
CA THR A 393 46.73 24.91 -9.05
C THR A 393 45.58 24.10 -8.45
N GLU A 394 44.46 24.79 -8.18
CA GLU A 394 43.16 24.16 -7.89
C GLU A 394 42.62 23.42 -9.11
N PRO A 395 41.98 22.24 -8.96
CA PRO A 395 41.10 21.69 -9.98
C PRO A 395 39.71 22.29 -9.81
N GLY A 396 39.22 22.92 -10.87
CA GLY A 396 37.89 23.42 -11.03
C GLY A 396 36.84 22.29 -11.26
N PRO A 397 35.56 22.66 -11.41
CA PRO A 397 34.36 22.02 -10.93
C PRO A 397 33.99 20.69 -11.59
#